data_7442e6dc8e6b03e288b37682e2af2cc4
#
_entry.id   7442e6dc8e6b03e288b37682e2af2cc4
#
_cell.length_a   1.000
_cell.length_b   1.000
_cell.length_c   1.000
_cell.angle_alpha   90.00
_cell.angle_beta   90.00
_cell.angle_gamma   90.00
#
_symmetry.space_group_name_H-M   'P 1'
#
loop_
_entity.id
_entity.type
_entity.pdbx_description
1 polymer ?
#
loop_
_entity_poly.entity_id
_entity_poly.type
_entity_poly.pdbx_seq_one_letter_code
_entity_poly.pdbx_strand_id
1 'polypeptide(L)'
;MGKIQENDARLQQLVSMARIGWWEVDFDEGVYYCSEFVADLLGIEGNKISAKDFANLICENYRERILEEFRSFRMMEIYEQVFPIHSKYGMMWVSTKVGEKRITKEGHVRVMGMLQCISRQRMNMQEQTVDRLNSLLSRLNGISKSLLDFLHSDDITLVINKIL
;
A
#
# COMPACT_ATOMS: atom_id res chain seq x y z
N MET A 1 -28.78 -27.29 1.98
CA MET A 1 -28.57 -26.10 2.84
C MET A 1 -27.32 -26.20 3.72
N GLY A 2 -27.01 -27.32 4.34
CA GLY A 2 -25.87 -27.43 5.27
C GLY A 2 -24.48 -27.09 4.72
N LYS A 3 -24.16 -27.45 3.47
CA LYS A 3 -22.82 -27.20 2.88
C LYS A 3 -22.52 -25.72 2.61
N ILE A 4 -23.51 -24.92 2.28
CA ILE A 4 -23.33 -23.47 2.01
C ILE A 4 -23.04 -22.75 3.34
N GLN A 5 -23.80 -23.02 4.40
CA GLN A 5 -23.58 -22.46 5.71
C GLN A 5 -22.23 -22.88 6.34
N GLU A 6 -21.80 -24.12 6.10
CA GLU A 6 -20.50 -24.61 6.56
C GLU A 6 -19.34 -23.92 5.84
N ASN A 7 -19.44 -23.69 4.53
CA ASN A 7 -18.43 -22.93 3.76
C ASN A 7 -18.37 -21.46 4.17
N ASP A 8 -19.51 -20.82 4.45
CA ASP A 8 -19.55 -19.44 4.92
C ASP A 8 -18.90 -19.30 6.29
N ALA A 9 -19.17 -20.23 7.23
CA ALA A 9 -18.52 -20.23 8.53
C ALA A 9 -17.00 -20.43 8.44
N ARG A 10 -16.54 -21.34 7.59
CA ARG A 10 -15.11 -21.56 7.34
C ARG A 10 -14.44 -20.34 6.71
N LEU A 11 -15.10 -19.71 5.75
CA LEU A 11 -14.60 -18.49 5.11
C LEU A 11 -14.46 -17.36 6.13
N GLN A 12 -15.46 -17.14 6.96
CA GLN A 12 -15.40 -16.14 8.03
C GLN A 12 -14.28 -16.42 9.02
N GLN A 13 -14.08 -17.68 9.37
CA GLN A 13 -12.98 -18.09 10.25
C GLN A 13 -11.61 -17.81 9.61
N LEU A 14 -11.44 -18.14 8.33
CA LEU A 14 -10.20 -17.86 7.59
C LEU A 14 -9.92 -16.36 7.50
N VAL A 15 -10.94 -15.55 7.19
CA VAL A 15 -10.85 -14.08 7.12
C VAL A 15 -10.43 -13.52 8.49
N SER A 16 -11.02 -14.00 9.59
CA SER A 16 -10.67 -13.60 10.95
C SER A 16 -9.22 -13.96 11.29
N MET A 17 -8.79 -15.20 10.98
CA MET A 17 -7.41 -15.64 11.22
C MET A 17 -6.39 -14.85 10.40
N ALA A 18 -6.73 -14.49 9.18
CA ALA A 18 -5.88 -13.68 8.28
C ALA A 18 -5.85 -12.19 8.69
N ARG A 19 -6.70 -11.76 9.64
CA ARG A 19 -6.85 -10.35 10.05
C ARG A 19 -7.15 -9.43 8.87
N ILE A 20 -8.11 -9.83 8.06
CA ILE A 20 -8.56 -9.14 6.86
C ILE A 20 -9.99 -8.63 7.07
N GLY A 21 -10.25 -7.42 6.62
CA GLY A 21 -11.59 -6.86 6.53
C GLY A 21 -11.82 -6.20 5.19
N TRP A 22 -13.07 -5.90 4.88
CA TRP A 22 -13.43 -5.13 3.70
C TRP A 22 -13.72 -3.68 4.07
N TRP A 23 -13.54 -2.81 3.08
CA TRP A 23 -13.97 -1.41 3.11
C TRP A 23 -14.59 -1.04 1.76
N GLU A 24 -15.48 -0.08 1.78
CA GLU A 24 -16.08 0.53 0.59
C GLU A 24 -16.12 2.05 0.79
N VAL A 25 -15.64 2.80 -0.16
CA VAL A 25 -15.73 4.27 -0.16
C VAL A 25 -16.76 4.74 -1.17
N ASP A 26 -17.63 5.63 -0.75
CA ASP A 26 -18.46 6.43 -1.61
C ASP A 26 -17.78 7.78 -1.81
N PHE A 27 -17.28 8.03 -3.02
CA PHE A 27 -16.52 9.24 -3.31
C PHE A 27 -17.37 10.50 -3.36
N ASP A 28 -18.67 10.36 -3.66
CA ASP A 28 -19.58 11.49 -3.77
C ASP A 28 -20.08 11.92 -2.38
N GLU A 29 -20.30 10.97 -1.49
CA GLU A 29 -20.64 11.24 -0.09
C GLU A 29 -19.41 11.52 0.79
N GLY A 30 -18.21 11.12 0.36
CA GLY A 30 -16.98 11.22 1.16
C GLY A 30 -16.99 10.34 2.41
N VAL A 31 -17.53 9.14 2.30
CA VAL A 31 -17.73 8.22 3.41
C VAL A 31 -17.18 6.85 3.10
N TYR A 32 -16.54 6.24 4.11
CA TYR A 32 -16.15 4.83 4.12
C TYR A 32 -17.14 4.00 4.90
N TYR A 33 -17.49 2.87 4.33
CA TYR A 33 -18.18 1.75 5.00
C TYR A 33 -17.17 0.63 5.19
N CYS A 34 -17.30 -0.15 6.25
CA CYS A 34 -16.33 -1.20 6.54
C CYS A 34 -16.95 -2.38 7.30
N SER A 35 -16.23 -3.50 7.28
CA SER A 35 -16.57 -4.67 8.08
C SER A 35 -16.39 -4.41 9.57
N GLU A 36 -17.00 -5.23 10.40
CA GLU A 36 -16.89 -5.18 11.86
C GLU A 36 -15.42 -5.25 12.32
N PHE A 37 -14.62 -6.11 11.69
CA PHE A 37 -13.19 -6.20 11.98
C PHE A 37 -12.45 -4.88 11.74
N VAL A 38 -12.72 -4.19 10.62
CA VAL A 38 -12.10 -2.90 10.31
C VAL A 38 -12.62 -1.82 11.26
N ALA A 39 -13.92 -1.81 11.56
CA ALA A 39 -14.52 -0.86 12.50
C ALA A 39 -13.89 -0.99 13.90
N ASP A 40 -13.71 -2.21 14.40
CA ASP A 40 -13.05 -2.46 15.67
C ASP A 40 -11.57 -2.02 15.64
N LEU A 41 -10.87 -2.33 14.57
CA LEU A 41 -9.47 -1.91 14.37
C LEU A 41 -9.32 -0.39 14.43
N LEU A 42 -10.21 0.33 13.75
CA LEU A 42 -10.21 1.80 13.70
C LEU A 42 -10.75 2.44 14.99
N GLY A 43 -11.42 1.66 15.85
CA GLY A 43 -12.03 2.16 17.08
C GLY A 43 -13.26 3.04 16.85
N ILE A 44 -14.00 2.78 15.77
CA ILE A 44 -15.23 3.50 15.43
C ILE A 44 -16.48 2.75 15.89
N GLU A 45 -17.52 3.49 16.24
CA GLU A 45 -18.83 2.93 16.49
C GLU A 45 -19.58 2.71 15.18
N GLY A 46 -20.14 1.51 15.01
CA GLY A 46 -20.83 1.13 13.77
C GLY A 46 -19.84 0.75 12.66
N ASN A 47 -20.26 0.96 11.42
CA ASN A 47 -19.54 0.52 10.23
C ASN A 47 -19.23 1.67 9.23
N LYS A 48 -19.30 2.91 9.69
CA LYS A 48 -19.22 4.10 8.84
C LYS A 48 -18.26 5.13 9.44
N ILE A 49 -17.36 5.68 8.64
CA ILE A 49 -16.43 6.76 9.00
C ILE A 49 -16.32 7.77 7.87
N SER A 50 -16.23 9.06 8.20
CA SER A 50 -15.99 10.08 7.18
C SER A 50 -14.59 9.93 6.57
N ALA A 51 -14.40 10.32 5.31
CA ALA A 51 -13.10 10.32 4.65
C ALA A 51 -12.08 11.19 5.40
N LYS A 52 -12.55 12.29 5.99
CA LYS A 52 -11.71 13.19 6.80
C LYS A 52 -11.23 12.50 8.09
N ASP A 53 -12.12 11.83 8.79
CA ASP A 53 -11.77 11.15 10.05
C ASP A 53 -10.85 9.95 9.78
N PHE A 54 -11.11 9.19 8.70
CA PHE A 54 -10.20 8.15 8.27
C PHE A 54 -8.81 8.70 7.93
N ALA A 55 -8.72 9.81 7.19
CA ALA A 55 -7.45 10.47 6.89
C ALA A 55 -6.67 10.85 8.15
N ASN A 56 -7.36 11.26 9.22
CA ASN A 56 -6.74 11.59 10.49
C ASN A 56 -6.16 10.37 11.23
N LEU A 57 -6.62 9.17 10.94
CA LEU A 57 -6.05 7.93 11.49
C LEU A 57 -4.74 7.54 10.80
N ILE A 58 -4.47 8.03 9.60
CA ILE A 58 -3.19 7.79 8.92
C ILE A 58 -2.10 8.57 9.64
N CYS A 59 -0.98 7.91 9.95
CA CYS A 59 0.17 8.58 10.57
C CYS A 59 0.64 9.77 9.73
N GLU A 60 0.93 10.89 10.38
CA GLU A 60 1.12 12.20 9.75
C GLU A 60 2.13 12.19 8.60
N ASN A 61 3.28 11.55 8.80
CA ASN A 61 4.34 11.46 7.79
C ASN A 61 3.95 10.72 6.49
N TYR A 62 2.86 9.96 6.52
CA TYR A 62 2.37 9.17 5.37
C TYR A 62 1.09 9.75 4.78
N ARG A 63 0.37 10.57 5.52
CA ARG A 63 -0.99 11.04 5.20
C ARG A 63 -1.07 11.70 3.83
N GLU A 64 -0.23 12.68 3.57
CA GLU A 64 -0.26 13.45 2.31
C GLU A 64 -0.04 12.54 1.11
N ARG A 65 1.01 11.71 1.14
CA ARG A 65 1.33 10.75 0.08
C ARG A 65 0.17 9.77 -0.17
N ILE A 66 -0.38 9.19 0.90
CA ILE A 66 -1.46 8.20 0.79
C ILE A 66 -2.74 8.83 0.21
N LEU A 67 -3.08 10.04 0.63
CA LEU A 67 -4.26 10.75 0.10
C LEU A 67 -4.07 11.17 -1.36
N GLU A 68 -2.87 11.56 -1.76
CA GLU A 68 -2.56 11.93 -3.14
C GLU A 68 -2.61 10.71 -4.05
N GLU A 69 -1.97 9.61 -3.66
CA GLU A 69 -2.06 8.32 -4.35
C GLU A 69 -3.52 7.85 -4.45
N PHE A 70 -4.32 8.00 -3.39
CA PHE A 70 -5.73 7.61 -3.37
C PHE A 70 -6.60 8.47 -4.30
N ARG A 71 -6.30 9.74 -4.49
CA ARG A 71 -6.98 10.61 -5.46
C ARG A 71 -6.70 10.20 -6.90
N SER A 72 -5.46 9.82 -7.20
CA SER A 72 -5.07 9.34 -8.53
C SER A 72 -5.64 7.96 -8.84
N PHE A 73 -6.02 7.22 -7.81
CA PHE A 73 -6.63 5.89 -7.88
C PHE A 73 -7.95 5.83 -8.67
N ARG A 74 -8.71 6.90 -8.77
CA ARG A 74 -9.93 6.96 -9.61
C ARG A 74 -9.72 6.43 -11.03
N MET A 75 -8.47 6.35 -11.49
CA MET A 75 -8.06 6.02 -12.85
C MET A 75 -7.42 4.63 -13.01
N MET A 76 -7.08 3.91 -11.93
CA MET A 76 -6.31 2.66 -11.97
C MET A 76 -7.16 1.42 -11.70
N GLU A 77 -6.83 0.29 -12.35
CA GLU A 77 -7.57 -0.97 -12.21
C GLU A 77 -7.14 -1.82 -11.00
N ILE A 78 -5.88 -1.72 -10.58
CA ILE A 78 -5.34 -2.47 -9.42
C ILE A 78 -4.46 -1.54 -8.60
N TYR A 79 -4.75 -1.46 -7.32
CA TYR A 79 -4.03 -0.58 -6.44
C TYR A 79 -3.84 -1.19 -5.05
N GLU A 80 -2.61 -1.16 -4.58
CA GLU A 80 -2.24 -1.58 -3.23
C GLU A 80 -1.48 -0.44 -2.53
N GLN A 81 -1.88 -0.12 -1.31
CA GLN A 81 -1.17 0.82 -0.45
C GLN A 81 -0.80 0.16 0.86
N VAL A 82 0.39 0.49 1.36
CA VAL A 82 0.89 0.06 2.68
C VAL A 82 1.26 1.29 3.49
N PHE A 83 0.63 1.46 4.65
CA PHE A 83 0.85 2.61 5.51
C PHE A 83 0.50 2.33 6.97
N PRO A 84 1.06 3.10 7.92
CA PRO A 84 0.72 3.01 9.33
C PRO A 84 -0.52 3.85 9.66
N ILE A 85 -1.35 3.32 10.55
CA ILE A 85 -2.51 4.01 11.11
C ILE A 85 -2.45 4.02 12.64
N HIS A 86 -3.09 5.00 13.24
CA HIS A 86 -3.42 5.01 14.65
C HIS A 86 -4.70 4.20 14.86
N SER A 87 -4.55 2.95 15.25
CA SER A 87 -5.66 2.06 15.55
C SER A 87 -6.07 2.17 17.02
N LYS A 88 -7.20 1.57 17.38
CA LYS A 88 -7.62 1.37 18.79
C LYS A 88 -6.53 0.66 19.62
N TYR A 89 -5.70 -0.14 19.00
CA TYR A 89 -4.65 -0.93 19.62
C TYR A 89 -3.24 -0.31 19.51
N GLY A 90 -3.15 0.97 19.16
CA GLY A 90 -1.91 1.68 18.91
C GLY A 90 -1.56 1.77 17.43
N MET A 91 -0.31 2.12 17.13
CA MET A 91 0.15 2.23 15.74
C MET A 91 0.25 0.85 15.09
N MET A 92 -0.41 0.68 13.96
CA MET A 92 -0.42 -0.58 13.21
C MET A 92 -0.18 -0.31 11.72
N TRP A 93 0.53 -1.22 11.09
CA TRP A 93 0.68 -1.19 9.65
C TRP A 93 -0.44 -1.98 8.97
N VAL A 94 -0.98 -1.40 7.93
CA VAL A 94 -2.05 -1.99 7.14
C VAL A 94 -1.66 -1.99 5.66
N SER A 95 -2.11 -3.03 4.95
CA SER A 95 -2.15 -3.06 3.50
C SER A 95 -3.59 -2.93 3.06
N THR A 96 -3.87 -2.03 2.14
CA THR A 96 -5.17 -1.92 1.49
C THR A 96 -5.04 -2.28 0.02
N LYS A 97 -5.97 -3.10 -0.45
CA LYS A 97 -6.08 -3.46 -1.87
C LYS A 97 -7.46 -3.12 -2.36
N VAL A 98 -7.49 -2.54 -3.54
CA VAL A 98 -8.75 -2.29 -4.22
C VAL A 98 -9.14 -3.53 -5.02
N GLY A 99 -10.40 -3.89 -4.91
CA GLY A 99 -10.98 -5.03 -5.61
C GLY A 99 -11.93 -4.64 -6.74
N GLU A 100 -12.86 -3.74 -6.47
CA GLU A 100 -13.95 -3.43 -7.40
C GLU A 100 -14.32 -1.96 -7.37
N LYS A 101 -14.64 -1.43 -8.55
CA LYS A 101 -15.24 -0.11 -8.74
C LYS A 101 -16.62 -0.28 -9.36
N ARG A 102 -17.63 0.35 -8.77
CA ARG A 102 -19.00 0.33 -9.28
C ARG A 102 -19.64 1.72 -9.26
N ILE A 103 -20.63 1.89 -10.09
CA ILE A 103 -21.49 3.10 -10.11
C ILE A 103 -22.86 2.70 -9.56
N THR A 104 -23.33 3.39 -8.54
CA THR A 104 -24.66 3.16 -7.97
C THR A 104 -25.75 3.62 -8.92
N LYS A 105 -27.00 3.26 -8.61
CA LYS A 105 -28.18 3.71 -9.38
C LYS A 105 -28.35 5.24 -9.36
N GLU A 106 -27.88 5.88 -8.27
CA GLU A 106 -27.87 7.33 -8.08
C GLU A 106 -26.71 8.02 -8.81
N GLY A 107 -25.81 7.25 -9.46
CA GLY A 107 -24.66 7.76 -10.19
C GLY A 107 -23.39 7.96 -9.33
N HIS A 108 -23.41 7.57 -8.05
CA HIS A 108 -22.24 7.68 -7.17
C HIS A 108 -21.18 6.66 -7.54
N VAL A 109 -19.94 7.07 -7.48
CA VAL A 109 -18.78 6.18 -7.67
C VAL A 109 -18.42 5.54 -6.33
N ARG A 110 -18.55 4.22 -6.26
CA ARG A 110 -18.12 3.42 -5.10
C ARG A 110 -16.96 2.51 -5.46
N VAL A 111 -16.03 2.41 -4.55
CA VAL A 111 -14.87 1.53 -4.66
C VAL A 111 -14.78 0.67 -3.43
N MET A 112 -14.69 -0.64 -3.65
CA MET A 112 -14.56 -1.63 -2.60
C MET A 112 -13.16 -2.25 -2.64
N GLY A 113 -12.63 -2.54 -1.48
CA GLY A 113 -11.36 -3.20 -1.30
C GLY A 113 -11.26 -3.97 0.01
N MET A 114 -10.06 -4.45 0.25
CA MET A 114 -9.72 -5.15 1.49
C MET A 114 -8.64 -4.40 2.25
N LEU A 115 -8.67 -4.53 3.57
CA LEU A 115 -7.64 -4.06 4.48
C LEU A 115 -7.13 -5.24 5.29
N GLN A 116 -5.82 -5.38 5.34
CA GLN A 116 -5.13 -6.42 6.11
C GLN A 116 -4.13 -5.79 7.07
N CYS A 117 -4.09 -6.26 8.31
CA CYS A 117 -3.03 -5.90 9.24
C CYS A 117 -1.73 -6.64 8.86
N ILE A 118 -0.63 -5.89 8.80
CA ILE A 118 0.69 -6.44 8.49
C ILE A 118 1.46 -6.60 9.79
N SER A 119 2.03 -7.78 10.02
CA SER A 119 2.92 -7.99 11.17
C SER A 119 4.25 -7.23 10.98
N ARG A 120 4.81 -6.76 12.09
CA ARG A 120 6.13 -6.08 12.12
C ARG A 120 7.22 -6.88 11.40
N GLN A 121 7.12 -8.19 11.41
CA GLN A 121 8.08 -9.10 10.78
C GLN A 121 8.03 -9.04 9.23
N ARG A 122 6.84 -8.87 8.65
CA ARG A 122 6.69 -8.67 7.19
C ARG A 122 7.22 -7.32 6.73
N MET A 123 7.07 -6.29 7.55
CA MET A 123 7.62 -4.97 7.27
C MET A 123 9.14 -4.94 7.25
N ASN A 124 9.77 -5.53 8.27
CA ASN A 124 11.23 -5.59 8.32
C ASN A 124 11.81 -6.30 7.09
N MET A 125 11.10 -7.30 6.53
CA MET A 125 11.51 -7.96 5.28
C MET A 125 11.38 -7.05 4.06
N GLN A 126 10.33 -6.22 3.98
CA GLN A 126 10.16 -5.26 2.87
C GLN A 126 11.16 -4.11 2.95
N GLU A 127 11.36 -3.52 4.13
CA GLU A 127 12.37 -2.48 4.35
C GLU A 127 13.78 -2.99 4.04
N GLN A 128 14.15 -4.17 4.52
CA GLN A 128 15.45 -4.78 4.21
C GLN A 128 15.62 -5.04 2.71
N THR A 129 14.56 -5.39 1.99
CA THR A 129 14.61 -5.61 0.54
C THR A 129 14.79 -4.30 -0.21
N VAL A 130 14.09 -3.24 0.18
CA VAL A 130 14.22 -1.89 -0.41
C VAL A 130 15.61 -1.32 -0.13
N ASP A 131 16.11 -1.41 1.09
CA ASP A 131 17.45 -0.95 1.46
C ASP A 131 18.53 -1.71 0.69
N ARG A 132 18.35 -3.01 0.51
CA ARG A 132 19.28 -3.85 -0.27
C ARG A 132 19.29 -3.47 -1.76
N LEU A 133 18.11 -3.20 -2.33
CA LEU A 133 17.97 -2.73 -3.72
C LEU A 133 18.61 -1.34 -3.89
N ASN A 134 18.34 -0.41 -2.99
CA ASN A 134 18.92 0.92 -3.02
C ASN A 134 20.47 0.87 -2.89
N SER A 135 20.98 0.01 -2.03
CA SER A 135 22.43 -0.21 -1.89
C SER A 135 23.04 -0.77 -3.18
N LEU A 136 22.39 -1.74 -3.83
CA LEU A 136 22.84 -2.29 -5.12
C LEU A 136 22.81 -1.23 -6.23
N LEU A 137 21.76 -0.43 -6.33
CA LEU A 137 21.66 0.66 -7.30
C LEU A 137 22.75 1.71 -7.09
N SER A 138 23.02 2.09 -5.84
CA SER A 138 24.10 3.03 -5.50
C SER A 138 25.48 2.49 -5.92
N ARG A 139 25.73 1.20 -5.71
CA ARG A 139 26.97 0.54 -6.13
C ARG A 139 27.11 0.50 -7.65
N LEU A 140 26.03 0.17 -8.38
CA LEU A 140 26.02 0.17 -9.85
C LEU A 140 26.27 1.56 -10.41
N ASN A 141 25.66 2.59 -9.84
CA ASN A 141 25.90 3.98 -10.23
C ASN A 141 27.35 4.40 -9.97
N GLY A 142 27.94 3.97 -8.84
CA GLY A 142 29.35 4.21 -8.53
C GLY A 142 30.28 3.56 -9.54
N ILE A 143 30.03 2.32 -9.94
CA ILE A 143 30.80 1.59 -10.96
C ILE A 143 30.66 2.29 -12.32
N SER A 144 29.45 2.66 -12.73
CA SER A 144 29.20 3.37 -13.98
C SER A 144 29.95 4.70 -14.04
N LYS A 145 29.95 5.47 -12.95
CA LYS A 145 30.71 6.72 -12.86
C LYS A 145 32.22 6.47 -12.97
N SER A 146 32.76 5.50 -12.27
CA SER A 146 34.18 5.15 -12.32
C SER A 146 34.62 4.70 -13.72
N LEU A 147 33.76 3.96 -14.45
CA LEU A 147 34.02 3.59 -15.85
C LEU A 147 34.02 4.81 -16.78
N LEU A 148 33.06 5.73 -16.60
CA LEU A 148 33.04 6.97 -17.37
C LEU A 148 34.28 7.86 -17.10
N ASP A 149 34.66 7.98 -15.84
CA ASP A 149 35.88 8.72 -15.44
C ASP A 149 37.14 8.08 -16.04
N PHE A 150 37.19 6.74 -16.07
CA PHE A 150 38.32 6.01 -16.73
C PHE A 150 38.32 6.22 -18.24
N LEU A 151 37.16 6.19 -18.90
CA LEU A 151 37.05 6.43 -20.35
C LEU A 151 37.35 7.88 -20.76
N HIS A 152 37.20 8.83 -19.84
CA HIS A 152 37.55 10.24 -20.06
C HIS A 152 38.96 10.61 -19.58
N SER A 153 39.68 9.67 -18.94
CA SER A 153 41.07 9.91 -18.55
C SER A 153 41.97 9.95 -19.80
N ASP A 154 42.85 10.92 -19.85
CA ASP A 154 43.80 11.11 -20.95
C ASP A 154 44.74 9.91 -21.20
N ASP A 155 44.77 8.94 -20.30
CA ASP A 155 45.52 7.70 -20.39
C ASP A 155 45.10 6.81 -21.57
N ILE A 156 43.82 6.83 -21.96
CA ILE A 156 43.36 6.07 -23.15
C ILE A 156 43.90 6.69 -24.43
N THR A 157 43.98 8.01 -24.50
CA THR A 157 44.54 8.73 -25.64
C THR A 157 46.02 8.44 -25.78
N LEU A 158 46.76 8.30 -24.68
CA LEU A 158 48.18 7.94 -24.63
C LEU A 158 48.44 6.50 -25.08
N VAL A 159 47.56 5.57 -24.76
CA VAL A 159 47.69 4.16 -25.18
C VAL A 159 47.40 4.02 -26.68
N ILE A 160 46.36 4.68 -27.20
CA ILE A 160 46.04 4.65 -28.62
C ILE A 160 47.16 5.27 -29.47
N ASN A 161 47.74 6.38 -29.01
CA ASN A 161 48.86 7.03 -29.72
C ASN A 161 50.19 6.25 -29.67
N LYS A 162 50.30 5.23 -28.81
CA LYS A 162 51.48 4.33 -28.77
C LYS A 162 51.32 3.09 -29.65
N ILE A 163 50.10 2.78 -30.09
CA ILE A 163 49.77 1.60 -30.91
C ILE A 163 49.70 1.97 -32.41
N LEU A 164 49.51 3.25 -32.71
CA LEU A 164 49.57 3.80 -34.07
C LEU A 164 51.00 4.30 -34.37
#